data_915541b74d900d55a65cf7f85c7d7ab6
#
_entry.id   915541b74d900d55a65cf7f85c7d7ab6
#
_cell.length_a   1.000
_cell.length_b   1.000
_cell.length_c   1.000
_cell.angle_alpha   90.00
_cell.angle_beta   90.00
_cell.angle_gamma   90.00
#
_symmetry.space_group_name_H-M   'P 1'
#
loop_
_entity.id
_entity.type
_entity.pdbx_description
1 polymer ?
#
loop_
_entity_poly.entity_id
_entity_poly.type
_entity_poly.pdbx_seq_one_letter_code
_entity_poly.pdbx_strand_id
1 'polypeptide(L)'
;KWTATFHERACGFKSCRICYPYAKYDVMLCDVHPEFGRYYSDSNKRDFNTYSLYSNEIAEWKCDMGHTFSREVYKVGAYDDTFRCPVCDGTIVLSEVNSVSTMRPELIALWSAENEMSPDETFYNKQSPVLWDCQKCHGTYPMKISDKKPDNTDCPYCNNEKLLPAFNDLRTAYLELAAEWSENNPDSPSDYLRTSARTALWSCPTCHGEYEARICDRTVDDDSCPYCRQKKVLAGFNDLASVDSELASEWSLANPDKPSEYLRTSPHKALWACPTCHGEYEACVCDRFVNDCICPYCNEKKVLPGFNSFAVKHPDEMEEWDELANYLLADPNEILSSYNQKLWWNCPQGHKYDMSPKQKLYYRMRKMQPCPYCKGRRRKLHHFF
;
A
#
# COMPACT_ATOMS: atom_id res chain seq x y z
N LYS A 1 47.54 -66.97 1.32
CA LYS A 1 47.41 -65.46 1.42
C LYS A 1 46.72 -65.00 0.18
N TRP A 2 45.73 -64.13 0.33
CA TRP A 2 45.05 -63.46 -0.73
C TRP A 2 45.00 -61.95 -0.43
N THR A 3 44.98 -61.12 -1.43
CA THR A 3 45.04 -59.69 -1.33
C THR A 3 43.68 -59.06 -1.75
N ALA A 4 43.16 -58.14 -0.92
CA ALA A 4 42.03 -57.34 -1.24
C ALA A 4 42.22 -55.97 -0.58
N THR A 5 41.73 -54.92 -1.21
CA THR A 5 41.69 -53.58 -0.60
C THR A 5 40.76 -53.59 0.57
N PHE A 6 40.90 -52.61 1.49
CA PHE A 6 40.03 -52.47 2.64
C PHE A 6 38.55 -52.21 2.19
N HIS A 7 38.37 -51.43 1.16
CA HIS A 7 37.08 -51.17 0.55
C HIS A 7 36.42 -52.42 -0.03
N GLU A 8 37.18 -53.22 -0.79
CA GLU A 8 36.68 -54.49 -1.34
C GLU A 8 36.30 -55.53 -0.27
N ARG A 9 36.93 -55.49 0.90
CA ARG A 9 36.54 -56.31 2.05
C ARG A 9 35.35 -55.82 2.79
N ALA A 10 35.26 -54.47 3.00
CA ALA A 10 34.15 -53.85 3.70
C ALA A 10 32.83 -53.99 2.91
N CYS A 11 32.92 -53.96 1.58
CA CYS A 11 31.74 -54.11 0.69
C CYS A 11 31.47 -55.60 0.31
N GLY A 12 32.21 -56.57 0.85
CA GLY A 12 32.04 -57.99 0.53
C GLY A 12 32.51 -58.43 -0.84
N PHE A 13 33.20 -57.55 -1.59
CA PHE A 13 33.60 -57.78 -2.99
C PHE A 13 34.72 -58.79 -3.18
N LYS A 14 35.51 -58.99 -2.16
CA LYS A 14 36.55 -60.03 -2.17
C LYS A 14 36.57 -60.78 -0.84
N SER A 15 35.78 -61.82 -0.72
CA SER A 15 35.84 -62.75 0.40
C SER A 15 36.95 -63.82 0.18
N CYS A 16 37.34 -64.43 1.27
CA CYS A 16 38.39 -65.53 1.19
C CYS A 16 37.89 -66.68 0.31
N ARG A 17 38.58 -66.92 -0.75
CA ARG A 17 38.26 -68.04 -1.72
C ARG A 17 38.28 -69.45 -1.10
N ILE A 18 38.91 -69.60 0.08
CA ILE A 18 38.97 -70.91 0.80
C ILE A 18 37.74 -71.03 1.73
N CYS A 19 37.38 -69.93 2.42
CA CYS A 19 36.23 -69.90 3.36
C CYS A 19 34.89 -69.68 2.65
N TYR A 20 34.92 -68.88 1.59
CA TYR A 20 33.77 -68.55 0.77
C TYR A 20 34.12 -68.53 -0.72
N PRO A 21 34.35 -69.70 -1.30
CA PRO A 21 34.83 -69.78 -2.68
C PRO A 21 33.86 -69.22 -3.71
N TYR A 22 32.60 -69.09 -3.41
CA TYR A 22 31.54 -68.71 -4.35
C TYR A 22 30.73 -67.52 -3.89
N ALA A 23 31.04 -66.87 -2.80
CA ALA A 23 30.20 -65.86 -2.10
C ALA A 23 29.72 -64.64 -2.93
N LYS A 24 30.19 -64.50 -4.19
CA LYS A 24 29.76 -63.40 -5.07
C LYS A 24 29.11 -63.92 -6.37
N TYR A 25 29.33 -65.18 -6.75
CA TYR A 25 28.81 -65.69 -8.02
C TYR A 25 27.67 -66.71 -7.88
N ASP A 26 27.34 -67.07 -6.62
CA ASP A 26 26.29 -68.04 -6.35
C ASP A 26 24.95 -67.46 -6.02
N VAL A 27 24.83 -66.11 -5.93
CA VAL A 27 23.55 -65.44 -5.76
C VAL A 27 22.96 -65.28 -7.15
N MET A 28 21.93 -66.04 -7.44
CA MET A 28 21.23 -65.94 -8.72
C MET A 28 20.25 -64.80 -8.72
N LEU A 29 20.06 -64.16 -9.86
CA LEU A 29 19.09 -63.09 -10.01
C LEU A 29 17.66 -63.55 -9.69
N CYS A 30 17.31 -64.74 -10.14
CA CYS A 30 15.98 -65.35 -9.91
C CYS A 30 15.70 -65.68 -8.44
N ASP A 31 16.74 -65.87 -7.59
CA ASP A 31 16.55 -66.14 -6.16
C ASP A 31 16.28 -64.86 -5.37
N VAL A 32 16.85 -63.75 -5.82
CA VAL A 32 16.66 -62.42 -5.15
C VAL A 32 15.48 -61.67 -5.72
N HIS A 33 15.32 -61.71 -7.04
CA HIS A 33 14.29 -60.99 -7.78
C HIS A 33 13.55 -61.90 -8.74
N PRO A 34 12.79 -62.88 -8.26
CA PRO A 34 12.04 -63.78 -9.12
C PRO A 34 10.99 -63.04 -9.95
N GLU A 35 10.46 -61.91 -9.43
CA GLU A 35 9.52 -61.05 -10.10
C GLU A 35 10.09 -60.37 -11.35
N PHE A 36 11.43 -60.23 -11.48
CA PHE A 36 12.03 -59.60 -12.67
C PHE A 36 11.98 -60.52 -13.88
N GLY A 37 11.74 -61.82 -13.69
CA GLY A 37 11.54 -62.78 -14.80
C GLY A 37 10.44 -62.36 -15.77
N ARG A 38 9.39 -61.68 -15.30
CA ARG A 38 8.31 -61.14 -16.16
C ARG A 38 8.77 -60.02 -17.10
N TYR A 39 9.86 -59.34 -16.75
CA TYR A 39 10.46 -58.27 -17.54
C TYR A 39 11.58 -58.77 -18.46
N TYR A 40 11.96 -60.03 -18.36
CA TYR A 40 13.02 -60.63 -19.17
C TYR A 40 12.47 -60.92 -20.56
N SER A 41 13.13 -60.36 -21.61
CA SER A 41 12.63 -60.50 -23.00
C SER A 41 12.90 -61.94 -23.54
N ASP A 42 11.91 -62.44 -24.26
CA ASP A 42 11.99 -63.72 -24.98
C ASP A 42 13.06 -63.71 -26.09
N SER A 43 13.57 -62.56 -26.48
CA SER A 43 14.66 -62.41 -27.47
C SER A 43 16.03 -62.84 -26.93
N ASN A 44 16.17 -62.96 -25.61
CA ASN A 44 17.42 -63.40 -25.01
C ASN A 44 17.71 -64.87 -25.29
N LYS A 45 18.99 -65.16 -25.62
CA LYS A 45 19.42 -66.51 -25.89
C LYS A 45 19.68 -67.37 -24.63
N ARG A 46 19.92 -66.72 -23.49
CA ARG A 46 20.25 -67.35 -22.22
C ARG A 46 19.00 -67.32 -21.30
N ASP A 47 18.82 -68.36 -20.49
CA ASP A 47 17.70 -68.46 -19.54
C ASP A 47 17.93 -67.50 -18.37
N PHE A 48 16.85 -66.79 -17.97
CA PHE A 48 16.80 -65.84 -16.83
C PHE A 48 17.35 -66.48 -15.55
N ASN A 49 17.03 -67.74 -15.29
CA ASN A 49 17.45 -68.44 -14.09
C ASN A 49 18.90 -68.77 -14.01
N THR A 50 19.66 -68.52 -15.05
CA THR A 50 21.10 -68.83 -15.13
C THR A 50 22.00 -67.63 -14.89
N TYR A 51 21.46 -66.45 -14.67
CA TYR A 51 22.27 -65.26 -14.41
C TYR A 51 22.59 -65.08 -12.92
N SER A 52 23.89 -64.85 -12.64
CA SER A 52 24.26 -64.31 -11.33
C SER A 52 23.75 -62.90 -11.18
N LEU A 53 23.28 -62.50 -9.94
CA LEU A 53 22.87 -61.16 -9.59
C LEU A 53 23.88 -60.06 -9.99
N TYR A 54 25.16 -60.39 -10.01
CA TYR A 54 26.26 -59.49 -10.33
C TYR A 54 26.85 -59.67 -11.73
N SER A 55 26.07 -60.29 -12.63
CA SER A 55 26.51 -60.49 -14.00
C SER A 55 26.67 -59.22 -14.77
N ASN A 56 27.81 -58.99 -15.43
CA ASN A 56 28.06 -57.87 -16.35
C ASN A 56 27.51 -58.10 -17.75
N GLU A 57 26.90 -59.29 -17.99
CA GLU A 57 26.27 -59.54 -19.28
C GLU A 57 25.09 -58.64 -19.54
N ILE A 58 24.98 -58.24 -20.79
CA ILE A 58 23.85 -57.41 -21.26
C ILE A 58 22.70 -58.37 -21.59
N ALA A 59 21.53 -58.09 -21.01
CA ALA A 59 20.30 -58.77 -21.37
C ALA A 59 19.28 -57.76 -21.90
N GLU A 60 18.34 -58.25 -22.68
CA GLU A 60 17.18 -57.47 -23.14
C GLU A 60 16.03 -57.58 -22.15
N TRP A 61 15.45 -56.43 -21.81
CA TRP A 61 14.38 -56.33 -20.86
C TRP A 61 13.17 -55.66 -21.51
N LYS A 62 11.99 -56.04 -21.06
CA LYS A 62 10.70 -55.46 -21.52
C LYS A 62 9.86 -55.09 -20.32
N CYS A 63 9.48 -53.82 -20.20
CA CYS A 63 8.65 -53.36 -19.11
C CYS A 63 7.15 -53.62 -19.37
N ASP A 64 6.29 -53.39 -18.34
CA ASP A 64 4.85 -53.56 -18.43
C ASP A 64 4.18 -52.65 -19.49
N MET A 65 4.84 -51.54 -19.84
CA MET A 65 4.41 -50.63 -20.91
C MET A 65 4.86 -51.08 -22.32
N GLY A 66 5.54 -52.21 -22.42
CA GLY A 66 6.00 -52.78 -23.69
C GLY A 66 7.36 -52.23 -24.21
N HIS A 67 8.04 -51.34 -23.50
CA HIS A 67 9.34 -50.83 -23.93
C HIS A 67 10.41 -51.90 -23.77
N THR A 68 11.20 -52.06 -24.80
CA THR A 68 12.39 -52.97 -24.81
C THR A 68 13.68 -52.17 -24.69
N PHE A 69 14.61 -52.62 -23.88
CA PHE A 69 15.91 -51.99 -23.70
C PHE A 69 16.98 -53.02 -23.30
N SER A 70 18.21 -52.72 -23.63
CA SER A 70 19.37 -53.55 -23.27
C SER A 70 20.08 -52.98 -22.07
N ARG A 71 20.33 -53.78 -21.04
CA ARG A 71 21.04 -53.33 -19.82
C ARG A 71 21.76 -54.49 -19.16
N GLU A 72 22.92 -54.18 -18.52
CA GLU A 72 23.66 -55.20 -17.77
C GLU A 72 22.81 -55.70 -16.59
N VAL A 73 22.81 -57.02 -16.39
CA VAL A 73 22.01 -57.69 -15.38
C VAL A 73 22.22 -57.13 -13.97
N TYR A 74 23.48 -56.87 -13.57
CA TYR A 74 23.78 -56.31 -12.25
C TYR A 74 23.18 -54.93 -12.01
N LYS A 75 23.03 -54.12 -13.05
CA LYS A 75 22.42 -52.79 -12.97
C LYS A 75 20.91 -52.85 -12.79
N VAL A 76 20.29 -53.98 -13.13
CA VAL A 76 18.87 -54.17 -12.96
C VAL A 76 18.54 -54.70 -11.56
N GLY A 77 19.37 -55.63 -11.02
CA GLY A 77 19.02 -56.34 -9.79
C GLY A 77 19.91 -56.10 -8.56
N ALA A 78 21.19 -55.64 -8.73
CA ALA A 78 22.10 -55.59 -7.60
C ALA A 78 22.04 -54.31 -6.73
N TYR A 79 21.41 -53.23 -7.23
CA TYR A 79 21.44 -51.93 -6.58
C TYR A 79 20.04 -51.35 -6.27
N ASP A 80 18.97 -51.99 -6.75
CA ASP A 80 17.62 -51.49 -6.60
C ASP A 80 16.64 -52.64 -6.50
N ASP A 81 15.82 -52.67 -5.48
CA ASP A 81 14.76 -53.68 -5.29
C ASP A 81 13.57 -53.47 -6.24
N THR A 82 13.67 -52.41 -7.08
CA THR A 82 12.60 -52.09 -8.03
C THR A 82 13.11 -52.08 -9.46
N PHE A 83 12.41 -52.81 -10.32
CA PHE A 83 12.69 -52.80 -11.75
C PHE A 83 12.39 -51.43 -12.36
N ARG A 84 13.40 -50.79 -12.95
CA ARG A 84 13.26 -49.49 -13.60
C ARG A 84 13.53 -49.55 -15.09
N CYS A 85 12.56 -49.19 -15.88
CA CYS A 85 12.70 -49.03 -17.30
C CYS A 85 13.27 -47.66 -17.65
N PRO A 86 14.43 -47.56 -18.32
CA PRO A 86 15.05 -46.26 -18.66
C PRO A 86 14.25 -45.41 -19.65
N VAL A 87 13.32 -46.04 -20.36
CA VAL A 87 12.36 -45.30 -21.23
C VAL A 87 11.25 -44.71 -20.40
N CYS A 88 10.70 -45.45 -19.41
CA CYS A 88 9.64 -44.96 -18.55
C CYS A 88 10.12 -43.86 -17.59
N ASP A 89 11.34 -43.93 -17.09
CA ASP A 89 11.93 -42.93 -16.18
C ASP A 89 12.58 -41.75 -16.91
N GLY A 90 12.67 -41.81 -18.25
CA GLY A 90 13.19 -40.72 -19.08
C GLY A 90 14.70 -40.68 -19.18
N THR A 91 15.41 -41.70 -18.70
CA THR A 91 16.88 -41.85 -18.89
C THR A 91 17.21 -42.03 -20.38
N ILE A 92 16.35 -42.74 -21.12
CA ILE A 92 16.40 -42.88 -22.58
C ILE A 92 15.15 -42.23 -23.16
N VAL A 93 15.32 -41.22 -24.02
CA VAL A 93 14.23 -40.59 -24.75
C VAL A 93 14.11 -41.24 -26.13
N LEU A 94 12.91 -41.72 -26.42
CA LEU A 94 12.54 -42.22 -27.75
C LEU A 94 11.51 -41.28 -28.32
N SER A 95 11.82 -40.60 -29.42
CA SER A 95 10.99 -39.52 -29.99
C SER A 95 9.54 -39.92 -30.22
N GLU A 96 9.30 -41.15 -30.66
CA GLU A 96 7.95 -41.68 -30.95
C GLU A 96 7.23 -42.28 -29.72
N VAL A 97 7.85 -42.29 -28.55
CA VAL A 97 7.30 -42.96 -27.36
C VAL A 97 7.11 -42.04 -26.16
N ASN A 98 8.15 -41.33 -25.74
CA ASN A 98 8.17 -40.58 -24.47
C ASN A 98 8.74 -39.17 -24.60
N SER A 99 8.83 -38.65 -25.81
CA SER A 99 9.22 -37.26 -26.06
C SER A 99 8.08 -36.29 -25.83
N VAL A 100 8.42 -35.00 -25.71
CA VAL A 100 7.42 -33.91 -25.62
C VAL A 100 6.59 -33.88 -26.89
N SER A 101 7.20 -34.07 -28.07
CA SER A 101 6.49 -34.01 -29.35
C SER A 101 5.39 -35.04 -29.45
N THR A 102 5.59 -36.22 -28.90
CA THR A 102 4.62 -37.31 -28.97
C THR A 102 3.58 -37.23 -27.85
N MET A 103 4.01 -36.91 -26.63
CA MET A 103 3.16 -36.94 -25.46
C MET A 103 2.40 -35.63 -25.20
N ARG A 104 2.92 -34.51 -25.71
CA ARG A 104 2.40 -33.16 -25.52
C ARG A 104 2.48 -32.35 -26.82
N PRO A 105 1.95 -32.86 -27.95
CA PRO A 105 2.06 -32.20 -29.26
C PRO A 105 1.47 -30.77 -29.29
N GLU A 106 0.49 -30.49 -28.43
CA GLU A 106 -0.12 -29.19 -28.27
C GLU A 106 0.83 -28.10 -27.75
N LEU A 107 1.97 -28.49 -27.15
CA LEU A 107 2.97 -27.56 -26.62
C LEU A 107 4.09 -27.22 -27.59
N ILE A 108 4.20 -27.93 -28.72
CA ILE A 108 5.32 -27.75 -29.67
C ILE A 108 5.40 -26.33 -30.20
N ALA A 109 4.24 -25.73 -30.51
CA ALA A 109 4.16 -24.34 -31.02
C ALA A 109 4.64 -23.28 -30.01
N LEU A 110 4.76 -23.66 -28.74
CA LEU A 110 5.19 -22.79 -27.63
C LEU A 110 6.63 -23.05 -27.20
N TRP A 111 7.27 -24.06 -27.79
CA TRP A 111 8.63 -24.46 -27.45
C TRP A 111 9.62 -23.42 -27.96
N SER A 112 10.45 -22.88 -27.07
CA SER A 112 11.44 -21.88 -27.46
C SER A 112 12.62 -22.51 -28.21
N ALA A 113 13.05 -21.82 -29.28
CA ALA A 113 14.25 -22.18 -30.01
C ALA A 113 15.55 -22.02 -29.20
N GLU A 114 15.47 -21.31 -28.06
CA GLU A 114 16.63 -21.15 -27.13
C GLU A 114 16.90 -22.37 -26.25
N ASN A 115 16.02 -23.38 -26.28
CA ASN A 115 16.28 -24.64 -25.59
C ASN A 115 17.45 -25.40 -26.25
N GLU A 116 18.31 -26.00 -25.42
CA GLU A 116 19.45 -26.81 -25.90
C GLU A 116 19.01 -28.07 -26.66
N MET A 117 17.83 -28.61 -26.31
CA MET A 117 17.26 -29.84 -26.87
C MET A 117 15.94 -29.54 -27.57
N SER A 118 15.68 -30.27 -28.63
CA SER A 118 14.39 -30.23 -29.32
C SER A 118 13.27 -30.92 -28.50
N PRO A 119 11.99 -30.70 -28.83
CA PRO A 119 10.87 -31.41 -28.19
C PRO A 119 10.94 -32.93 -28.44
N ASP A 120 11.54 -33.38 -29.55
CA ASP A 120 11.73 -34.80 -29.90
C ASP A 120 12.78 -35.50 -29.02
N GLU A 121 13.74 -34.73 -28.52
CA GLU A 121 14.85 -35.22 -27.70
C GLU A 121 14.61 -35.02 -26.19
N THR A 122 13.51 -34.35 -25.82
CA THR A 122 13.18 -34.01 -24.44
C THR A 122 12.12 -34.96 -23.90
N PHE A 123 12.39 -35.56 -22.73
CA PHE A 123 11.41 -36.39 -22.00
C PHE A 123 10.21 -35.57 -21.57
N TYR A 124 8.99 -36.05 -21.86
CA TYR A 124 7.75 -35.32 -21.61
C TYR A 124 7.50 -34.96 -20.15
N ASN A 125 8.07 -35.71 -19.19
CA ASN A 125 7.95 -35.49 -17.75
C ASN A 125 9.27 -35.03 -17.11
N LYS A 126 10.09 -34.30 -17.86
CA LYS A 126 11.33 -33.71 -17.35
C LYS A 126 11.02 -32.74 -16.19
N GLN A 127 11.68 -32.98 -15.05
CA GLN A 127 11.43 -32.20 -13.82
C GLN A 127 12.12 -30.82 -13.81
N SER A 128 13.18 -30.64 -14.58
CA SER A 128 13.81 -29.34 -14.76
C SER A 128 12.99 -28.48 -15.72
N PRO A 129 12.91 -27.15 -15.48
CA PRO A 129 12.20 -26.23 -16.39
C PRO A 129 12.87 -26.18 -17.77
N VAL A 130 12.05 -25.96 -18.79
CA VAL A 130 12.45 -25.64 -20.16
C VAL A 130 11.91 -24.27 -20.53
N LEU A 131 12.43 -23.70 -21.61
CA LEU A 131 12.04 -22.38 -22.09
C LEU A 131 10.83 -22.46 -23.02
N TRP A 132 9.89 -21.54 -22.80
CA TRP A 132 8.66 -21.42 -23.57
C TRP A 132 8.51 -20.01 -24.14
N ASP A 133 8.07 -19.91 -25.39
CA ASP A 133 7.78 -18.64 -26.04
C ASP A 133 6.28 -18.34 -25.98
N CYS A 134 5.93 -17.19 -25.45
CA CYS A 134 4.55 -16.74 -25.40
C CYS A 134 4.12 -16.14 -26.75
N GLN A 135 3.10 -16.69 -27.38
CA GLN A 135 2.59 -16.18 -28.66
C GLN A 135 1.95 -14.78 -28.57
N LYS A 136 1.57 -14.34 -27.36
CA LYS A 136 0.93 -13.04 -27.16
C LYS A 136 1.93 -11.90 -26.89
N CYS A 137 2.88 -12.12 -25.98
CA CYS A 137 3.86 -11.11 -25.60
C CYS A 137 5.25 -11.33 -26.21
N HIS A 138 5.47 -12.45 -26.89
CA HIS A 138 6.75 -12.88 -27.47
C HIS A 138 7.91 -13.00 -26.44
N GLY A 139 7.58 -13.01 -25.16
CA GLY A 139 8.56 -13.19 -24.09
C GLY A 139 8.86 -14.67 -23.88
N THR A 140 10.14 -14.97 -23.65
CA THR A 140 10.63 -16.32 -23.32
C THR A 140 10.73 -16.48 -21.81
N TYR A 141 10.25 -17.62 -21.27
CA TYR A 141 10.28 -17.88 -19.84
C TYR A 141 10.45 -19.36 -19.50
N PRO A 142 11.12 -19.67 -18.38
CA PRO A 142 11.29 -21.04 -17.91
C PRO A 142 10.05 -21.53 -17.16
N MET A 143 9.61 -22.76 -17.49
CA MET A 143 8.53 -23.45 -16.78
C MET A 143 8.68 -24.97 -16.96
N LYS A 144 8.22 -25.77 -16.00
CA LYS A 144 8.17 -27.23 -16.15
C LYS A 144 7.16 -27.64 -17.21
N ILE A 145 7.45 -28.72 -17.90
CA ILE A 145 6.52 -29.25 -18.93
C ILE A 145 5.18 -29.64 -18.31
N SER A 146 5.19 -30.21 -17.08
CA SER A 146 3.98 -30.60 -16.36
C SER A 146 3.04 -29.42 -16.07
N ASP A 147 3.59 -28.23 -15.86
CA ASP A 147 2.87 -27.04 -15.41
C ASP A 147 2.40 -26.19 -16.59
N LYS A 148 2.98 -26.45 -17.78
CA LYS A 148 2.69 -25.67 -18.99
C LYS A 148 1.31 -25.95 -19.55
N LYS A 149 0.57 -24.87 -19.79
CA LYS A 149 -0.77 -24.89 -20.41
C LYS A 149 -0.70 -24.53 -21.89
N PRO A 150 -1.47 -25.22 -22.74
CA PRO A 150 -1.45 -24.97 -24.19
C PRO A 150 -2.08 -23.61 -24.57
N ASP A 151 -2.95 -23.04 -23.75
CA ASP A 151 -3.61 -21.75 -23.95
C ASP A 151 -2.78 -20.54 -23.53
N ASN A 152 -1.55 -20.76 -23.03
CA ASN A 152 -0.64 -19.71 -22.55
C ASN A 152 -1.17 -18.84 -21.38
N THR A 153 -2.19 -19.30 -20.65
CA THR A 153 -2.74 -18.55 -19.49
C THR A 153 -1.76 -18.53 -18.32
N ASP A 154 -0.67 -19.27 -18.40
CA ASP A 154 0.41 -19.40 -17.43
C ASP A 154 1.62 -18.46 -17.70
N CYS A 155 1.54 -17.63 -18.73
CA CYS A 155 2.63 -16.71 -19.05
C CYS A 155 2.84 -15.65 -17.96
N PRO A 156 4.00 -15.58 -17.29
CA PRO A 156 4.23 -14.66 -16.18
C PRO A 156 4.25 -13.18 -16.61
N TYR A 157 4.57 -12.92 -17.87
CA TYR A 157 4.55 -11.56 -18.41
C TYR A 157 3.13 -11.09 -18.70
N CYS A 158 2.32 -11.93 -19.33
CA CYS A 158 0.91 -11.61 -19.60
C CYS A 158 0.08 -11.46 -18.32
N ASN A 159 0.46 -12.18 -17.26
CA ASN A 159 -0.18 -12.13 -15.95
C ASN A 159 0.38 -11.00 -15.06
N ASN A 160 1.32 -10.19 -15.54
CA ASN A 160 2.01 -9.15 -14.77
C ASN A 160 2.73 -9.65 -13.51
N GLU A 161 3.22 -10.90 -13.52
CA GLU A 161 4.03 -11.48 -12.46
C GLU A 161 5.52 -11.15 -12.64
N LYS A 162 5.95 -11.01 -13.89
CA LYS A 162 7.32 -10.61 -14.27
C LYS A 162 7.30 -9.49 -15.28
N LEU A 163 8.31 -8.62 -15.16
CA LEU A 163 8.51 -7.52 -16.09
C LEU A 163 9.06 -8.04 -17.43
N LEU A 164 8.44 -7.60 -18.51
CA LEU A 164 8.92 -7.70 -19.87
C LEU A 164 9.00 -6.29 -20.46
N PRO A 165 10.19 -5.71 -20.64
CA PRO A 165 10.35 -4.37 -21.22
C PRO A 165 9.66 -4.24 -22.58
N ALA A 166 9.10 -3.08 -22.85
CA ALA A 166 8.32 -2.76 -24.05
C ALA A 166 7.03 -3.60 -24.23
N PHE A 167 6.56 -4.30 -23.20
CA PHE A 167 5.29 -5.01 -23.22
C PHE A 167 4.38 -4.67 -22.03
N ASN A 168 4.81 -4.95 -20.81
CA ASN A 168 4.00 -4.78 -19.61
C ASN A 168 4.62 -3.83 -18.58
N ASP A 169 5.68 -3.14 -18.97
CA ASP A 169 6.25 -2.06 -18.16
C ASP A 169 5.31 -0.86 -18.08
N LEU A 170 5.50 -0.03 -17.05
CA LEU A 170 4.64 1.12 -16.77
C LEU A 170 4.62 2.12 -17.93
N ARG A 171 5.76 2.35 -18.58
CA ARG A 171 5.87 3.29 -19.71
C ARG A 171 5.08 2.84 -20.93
N THR A 172 5.10 1.55 -21.20
CA THR A 172 4.42 0.98 -22.39
C THR A 172 2.94 0.78 -22.13
N ALA A 173 2.57 0.28 -20.94
CA ALA A 173 1.19 -0.05 -20.63
C ALA A 173 0.34 1.17 -20.17
N TYR A 174 0.98 2.23 -19.64
CA TYR A 174 0.33 3.41 -19.05
C TYR A 174 1.05 4.69 -19.45
N LEU A 175 1.01 5.03 -20.71
CA LEU A 175 1.76 6.14 -21.28
C LEU A 175 1.45 7.49 -20.60
N GLU A 176 0.17 7.75 -20.32
CA GLU A 176 -0.26 8.99 -19.64
C GLU A 176 0.30 9.08 -18.23
N LEU A 177 0.23 7.99 -17.48
CA LEU A 177 0.77 7.93 -16.13
C LEU A 177 2.30 8.00 -16.14
N ALA A 178 2.95 7.37 -17.11
CA ALA A 178 4.39 7.44 -17.27
C ALA A 178 4.90 8.86 -17.60
N ALA A 179 4.06 9.71 -18.21
CA ALA A 179 4.37 11.11 -18.45
C ALA A 179 4.37 11.96 -17.16
N GLU A 180 3.73 11.47 -16.08
CA GLU A 180 3.79 12.09 -14.75
C GLU A 180 5.01 11.64 -13.93
N TRP A 181 5.83 10.74 -14.45
CA TRP A 181 7.04 10.28 -13.78
C TRP A 181 8.04 11.42 -13.65
N SER A 182 8.42 11.77 -12.42
CA SER A 182 9.37 12.86 -12.21
C SER A 182 10.76 12.50 -12.73
N GLU A 183 11.44 13.46 -13.35
CA GLU A 183 12.85 13.35 -13.77
C GLU A 183 13.81 13.19 -12.58
N ASN A 184 13.37 13.51 -11.37
CA ASN A 184 14.13 13.35 -10.15
C ASN A 184 14.15 11.92 -9.61
N ASN A 185 13.41 11.00 -10.22
CA ASN A 185 13.53 9.57 -9.90
C ASN A 185 14.88 9.03 -10.40
N PRO A 186 15.55 8.15 -9.65
CA PRO A 186 16.80 7.51 -10.08
C PRO A 186 16.60 6.50 -11.21
N ASP A 187 15.39 5.99 -11.39
CA ASP A 187 15.01 4.89 -12.29
C ASP A 187 14.00 5.34 -13.33
N SER A 188 13.80 4.51 -14.36
CA SER A 188 12.83 4.73 -15.44
C SER A 188 11.47 4.06 -15.14
N PRO A 189 10.34 4.60 -15.62
CA PRO A 189 9.06 3.91 -15.53
C PRO A 189 9.05 2.58 -16.33
N SER A 190 10.00 2.39 -17.24
CA SER A 190 10.18 1.11 -17.96
C SER A 190 10.72 -0.03 -17.08
N ASP A 191 11.24 0.29 -15.89
CA ASP A 191 11.83 -0.70 -14.98
C ASP A 191 10.78 -1.32 -14.03
N TYR A 192 9.52 -0.91 -14.14
CA TYR A 192 8.49 -1.30 -13.19
C TYR A 192 7.22 -1.83 -13.85
N LEU A 193 6.64 -2.84 -13.18
CA LEU A 193 5.26 -3.25 -13.41
C LEU A 193 4.27 -2.28 -12.77
N ARG A 194 3.07 -2.20 -13.32
CA ARG A 194 1.95 -1.46 -12.73
C ARG A 194 1.58 -1.89 -11.30
N THR A 195 1.85 -3.14 -10.96
CA THR A 195 1.56 -3.74 -9.65
C THR A 195 2.67 -3.52 -8.63
N SER A 196 3.71 -2.79 -9.01
CA SER A 196 4.85 -2.55 -8.12
C SER A 196 4.44 -1.74 -6.88
N ALA A 197 4.80 -2.24 -5.71
CA ALA A 197 4.63 -1.55 -4.44
C ALA A 197 5.71 -0.47 -4.17
N ARG A 198 6.62 -0.26 -5.12
CA ARG A 198 7.67 0.75 -5.00
C ARG A 198 7.06 2.15 -5.00
N THR A 199 7.58 3.00 -4.12
CA THR A 199 7.29 4.44 -4.10
C THR A 199 8.14 5.14 -5.14
N ALA A 200 7.51 5.99 -5.95
CA ALA A 200 8.15 6.85 -6.93
C ALA A 200 7.71 8.30 -6.75
N LEU A 201 8.50 9.21 -7.30
CA LEU A 201 8.18 10.63 -7.36
C LEU A 201 7.35 10.90 -8.62
N TRP A 202 6.24 11.63 -8.46
CA TRP A 202 5.32 11.97 -9.53
C TRP A 202 5.20 13.48 -9.69
N SER A 203 5.23 13.97 -10.90
CA SER A 203 5.04 15.38 -11.23
C SER A 203 3.61 15.58 -11.76
N CYS A 204 2.80 16.34 -11.03
CA CYS A 204 1.39 16.55 -11.41
C CYS A 204 1.27 17.49 -12.62
N PRO A 205 0.59 17.11 -13.69
CA PRO A 205 0.43 17.97 -14.87
C PRO A 205 -0.44 19.22 -14.61
N THR A 206 -1.26 19.20 -13.56
CA THR A 206 -2.17 20.32 -13.24
C THR A 206 -1.55 21.35 -12.32
N CYS A 207 -0.92 20.92 -11.23
CA CYS A 207 -0.35 21.85 -10.23
C CYS A 207 1.18 21.95 -10.29
N HIS A 208 1.82 21.13 -11.12
CA HIS A 208 3.28 21.01 -11.25
C HIS A 208 4.02 20.68 -9.94
N GLY A 209 3.28 20.27 -8.93
CA GLY A 209 3.85 19.83 -7.66
C GLY A 209 4.34 18.38 -7.75
N GLU A 210 5.50 18.13 -7.15
CA GLU A 210 6.04 16.78 -7.01
C GLU A 210 5.58 16.13 -5.71
N TYR A 211 5.24 14.85 -5.78
CA TYR A 211 4.79 14.08 -4.63
C TYR A 211 5.17 12.60 -4.75
N GLU A 212 5.32 11.96 -3.62
CA GLU A 212 5.59 10.53 -3.53
C GLU A 212 4.28 9.73 -3.47
N ALA A 213 4.19 8.69 -4.29
CA ALA A 213 3.12 7.69 -4.24
C ALA A 213 3.62 6.35 -4.76
N ARG A 214 3.02 5.25 -4.29
CA ARG A 214 3.34 3.92 -4.80
C ARG A 214 2.79 3.76 -6.21
N ILE A 215 3.53 3.03 -7.05
CA ILE A 215 3.14 2.79 -8.44
C ILE A 215 1.76 2.10 -8.51
N CYS A 216 1.55 1.05 -7.70
CA CYS A 216 0.28 0.33 -7.67
C CYS A 216 -0.91 1.21 -7.27
N ASP A 217 -0.74 2.15 -6.34
CA ASP A 217 -1.82 3.04 -5.90
C ASP A 217 -2.22 4.01 -7.01
N ARG A 218 -1.24 4.43 -7.82
CA ARG A 218 -1.49 5.29 -8.99
C ARG A 218 -2.16 4.55 -10.17
N THR A 219 -1.97 3.23 -10.26
CA THR A 219 -2.47 2.43 -11.40
C THR A 219 -3.78 1.71 -11.10
N VAL A 220 -4.07 1.39 -9.84
CA VAL A 220 -5.25 0.61 -9.43
C VAL A 220 -6.28 1.48 -8.73
N ASP A 221 -5.85 2.36 -7.81
CA ASP A 221 -6.74 3.11 -6.93
C ASP A 221 -7.01 4.54 -7.42
N ASP A 222 -6.45 4.94 -8.55
CA ASP A 222 -6.51 6.31 -9.08
C ASP A 222 -6.20 7.38 -8.00
N ASP A 223 -5.18 7.09 -7.16
CA ASP A 223 -4.76 8.01 -6.09
C ASP A 223 -4.01 9.19 -6.72
N SER A 224 -4.81 10.13 -7.20
CA SER A 224 -4.34 11.33 -7.87
C SER A 224 -3.63 12.28 -6.90
N CYS A 225 -2.99 13.30 -7.47
CA CYS A 225 -2.18 14.30 -6.78
C CYS A 225 -2.78 14.80 -5.45
N PRO A 226 -2.06 14.70 -4.32
CA PRO A 226 -2.56 15.10 -3.01
C PRO A 226 -2.77 16.62 -2.89
N TYR A 227 -2.11 17.41 -3.70
CA TYR A 227 -2.28 18.85 -3.75
C TYR A 227 -3.58 19.24 -4.46
N CYS A 228 -3.87 18.67 -5.62
CA CYS A 228 -5.13 18.89 -6.34
C CYS A 228 -6.34 18.40 -5.55
N ARG A 229 -6.17 17.32 -4.76
CA ARG A 229 -7.20 16.79 -3.85
C ARG A 229 -7.28 17.52 -2.51
N GLN A 230 -6.52 18.58 -2.31
CA GLN A 230 -6.47 19.36 -1.06
C GLN A 230 -6.16 18.50 0.19
N LYS A 231 -5.37 17.44 0.03
CA LYS A 231 -4.86 16.62 1.15
C LYS A 231 -3.55 17.15 1.70
N LYS A 232 -2.75 17.82 0.85
CA LYS A 232 -1.48 18.47 1.21
C LYS A 232 -1.43 19.88 0.66
N VAL A 233 -0.71 20.75 1.35
CA VAL A 233 -0.46 22.13 0.90
C VAL A 233 0.64 22.15 -0.14
N LEU A 234 0.42 22.89 -1.21
CA LEU A 234 1.43 23.32 -2.17
C LEU A 234 1.40 24.84 -2.25
N ALA A 235 2.43 25.46 -1.69
CA ALA A 235 2.56 26.93 -1.68
C ALA A 235 2.51 27.50 -3.11
N GLY A 236 1.70 28.54 -3.32
CA GLY A 236 1.49 29.13 -4.62
C GLY A 236 0.40 28.46 -5.48
N PHE A 237 -0.24 27.39 -4.98
CA PHE A 237 -1.29 26.69 -5.72
C PHE A 237 -2.60 26.53 -4.93
N ASN A 238 -2.60 25.83 -3.81
CA ASN A 238 -3.79 25.50 -3.05
C ASN A 238 -3.74 25.98 -1.60
N ASP A 239 -2.75 26.75 -1.24
CA ASP A 239 -2.61 27.36 0.07
C ASP A 239 -3.58 28.53 0.26
N LEU A 240 -3.83 28.92 1.51
CA LEU A 240 -4.77 29.97 1.86
C LEU A 240 -4.41 31.32 1.20
N ALA A 241 -3.13 31.66 1.14
CA ALA A 241 -2.68 32.93 0.56
C ALA A 241 -2.97 33.02 -0.94
N SER A 242 -2.85 31.88 -1.64
CA SER A 242 -3.08 31.81 -3.09
C SER A 242 -4.55 31.68 -3.47
N VAL A 243 -5.34 30.99 -2.65
CA VAL A 243 -6.76 30.70 -2.95
C VAL A 243 -7.69 31.82 -2.46
N ASP A 244 -7.37 32.46 -1.33
CA ASP A 244 -8.17 33.49 -0.69
C ASP A 244 -7.26 34.59 -0.12
N SER A 245 -6.82 35.46 -0.99
CA SER A 245 -5.90 36.56 -0.63
C SER A 245 -6.54 37.58 0.29
N GLU A 246 -7.87 37.76 0.24
CA GLU A 246 -8.61 38.66 1.13
C GLU A 246 -8.56 38.14 2.56
N LEU A 247 -8.95 36.89 2.75
CA LEU A 247 -8.88 36.22 4.05
C LEU A 247 -7.44 36.15 4.56
N ALA A 248 -6.49 35.84 3.69
CA ALA A 248 -5.07 35.80 4.06
C ALA A 248 -4.53 37.14 4.53
N SER A 249 -5.09 38.27 4.05
CA SER A 249 -4.70 39.61 4.50
C SER A 249 -5.10 39.91 5.95
N GLU A 250 -6.07 39.18 6.48
CA GLU A 250 -6.47 39.26 7.90
C GLU A 250 -5.57 38.42 8.84
N TRP A 251 -4.61 37.67 8.29
CA TRP A 251 -3.69 36.87 9.09
C TRP A 251 -2.81 37.75 9.95
N SER A 252 -2.87 37.61 11.28
CA SER A 252 -2.07 38.43 12.17
C SER A 252 -0.58 38.17 12.00
N LEU A 253 0.22 39.24 12.04
CA LEU A 253 1.68 39.18 12.06
C LEU A 253 2.24 38.52 13.34
N ALA A 254 1.42 38.37 14.37
CA ALA A 254 1.77 37.69 15.62
C ALA A 254 1.74 36.15 15.48
N ASN A 255 1.18 35.60 14.41
CA ASN A 255 1.28 34.17 14.16
C ASN A 255 2.74 33.78 13.85
N PRO A 256 3.21 32.64 14.35
CA PRO A 256 4.55 32.11 14.02
C PRO A 256 4.64 31.65 12.57
N ASP A 257 3.51 31.22 11.98
CA ASP A 257 3.39 30.58 10.67
C ASP A 257 2.76 31.54 9.65
N LYS A 258 2.83 31.18 8.37
CA LYS A 258 2.30 31.98 7.26
C LYS A 258 1.01 31.33 6.69
N PRO A 259 0.08 32.12 6.13
CA PRO A 259 -1.12 31.59 5.50
C PRO A 259 -0.83 30.68 4.29
N SER A 260 0.37 30.81 3.67
CA SER A 260 0.84 29.92 2.60
C SER A 260 1.17 28.48 3.06
N GLU A 261 1.17 28.22 4.35
CA GLU A 261 1.45 26.89 4.93
C GLU A 261 0.17 26.08 5.22
N TYR A 262 -0.99 26.67 4.99
CA TYR A 262 -2.26 26.06 5.33
C TYR A 262 -3.25 25.99 4.17
N LEU A 263 -4.00 24.89 4.11
CA LEU A 263 -5.19 24.81 3.27
C LEU A 263 -6.33 25.64 3.88
N ARG A 264 -7.20 26.19 3.06
CA ARG A 264 -8.42 26.88 3.53
C ARG A 264 -9.34 26.00 4.39
N THR A 265 -9.23 24.68 4.28
CA THR A 265 -9.98 23.70 5.06
C THR A 265 -9.25 23.24 6.32
N SER A 266 -8.11 23.85 6.65
CA SER A 266 -7.30 23.47 7.79
C SER A 266 -8.02 23.72 9.12
N PRO A 267 -8.03 22.75 10.06
CA PRO A 267 -8.53 22.95 11.42
C PRO A 267 -7.55 23.72 12.31
N HIS A 268 -6.44 24.20 11.75
CA HIS A 268 -5.46 24.99 12.50
C HIS A 268 -6.08 26.27 13.04
N LYS A 269 -5.77 26.61 14.29
CA LYS A 269 -6.16 27.85 14.93
C LYS A 269 -5.10 28.90 14.72
N ALA A 270 -5.51 30.02 14.15
CA ALA A 270 -4.65 31.16 13.92
C ALA A 270 -5.22 32.41 14.55
N LEU A 271 -4.36 33.41 14.76
CA LEU A 271 -4.75 34.77 15.13
C LEU A 271 -5.13 35.55 13.86
N TRP A 272 -6.25 36.24 13.93
CA TRP A 272 -6.80 37.03 12.83
C TRP A 272 -6.92 38.49 13.27
N ALA A 273 -6.43 39.39 12.45
CA ALA A 273 -6.58 40.83 12.65
C ALA A 273 -7.81 41.34 11.88
N CYS A 274 -8.83 41.75 12.59
CA CYS A 274 -10.06 42.22 11.95
C CYS A 274 -9.85 43.57 11.22
N PRO A 275 -10.17 43.69 9.92
CA PRO A 275 -10.00 44.95 9.18
C PRO A 275 -10.90 46.06 9.67
N THR A 276 -12.01 45.78 10.35
CA THR A 276 -12.98 46.79 10.82
C THR A 276 -12.65 47.31 12.21
N CYS A 277 -12.33 46.43 13.16
CA CYS A 277 -12.10 46.85 14.55
C CYS A 277 -10.64 46.80 14.96
N HIS A 278 -9.77 46.30 14.11
CA HIS A 278 -8.33 46.09 14.34
C HIS A 278 -8.03 45.22 15.57
N GLY A 279 -9.02 44.53 16.10
CA GLY A 279 -8.85 43.59 17.19
C GLY A 279 -8.36 42.24 16.69
N GLU A 280 -7.43 41.63 17.45
CA GLU A 280 -6.95 40.28 17.17
C GLU A 280 -7.77 39.25 17.91
N TYR A 281 -8.07 38.14 17.21
CA TYR A 281 -8.82 37.03 17.78
C TYR A 281 -8.42 35.72 17.19
N GLU A 282 -8.55 34.65 17.95
CA GLU A 282 -8.27 33.29 17.55
C GLU A 282 -9.49 32.64 16.90
N ALA A 283 -9.30 32.04 15.72
CA ALA A 283 -10.29 31.21 15.05
C ALA A 283 -9.61 30.15 14.16
N CYS A 284 -10.31 29.01 13.92
CA CYS A 284 -9.83 28.01 12.96
C CYS A 284 -9.89 28.57 11.53
N VAL A 285 -8.93 28.17 10.69
CA VAL A 285 -8.89 28.56 9.28
C VAL A 285 -10.18 28.12 8.58
N CYS A 286 -10.58 26.86 8.75
CA CYS A 286 -11.81 26.33 8.15
C CYS A 286 -13.08 27.06 8.62
N ASP A 287 -13.16 27.50 9.89
CA ASP A 287 -14.32 28.21 10.40
C ASP A 287 -14.45 29.60 9.79
N ARG A 288 -13.33 30.25 9.49
CA ARG A 288 -13.32 31.53 8.79
C ARG A 288 -13.81 31.41 7.35
N PHE A 289 -13.56 30.27 6.71
CA PHE A 289 -13.95 30.02 5.32
C PHE A 289 -15.39 29.49 5.20
N VAL A 290 -15.76 28.47 6.01
CA VAL A 290 -17.06 27.75 5.85
C VAL A 290 -18.21 28.44 6.59
N ASN A 291 -17.93 28.98 7.76
CA ASN A 291 -18.96 29.43 8.70
C ASN A 291 -19.11 30.95 8.75
N ASP A 292 -18.46 31.71 7.85
CA ASP A 292 -18.43 33.16 7.92
C ASP A 292 -18.19 33.66 9.38
N CYS A 293 -17.15 33.01 10.03
CA CYS A 293 -16.87 33.30 11.43
C CYS A 293 -16.51 34.76 11.61
N ILE A 294 -17.53 35.57 11.89
CA ILE A 294 -17.43 37.02 12.03
C ILE A 294 -16.60 37.31 13.27
N CYS A 295 -15.78 38.35 13.17
CA CYS A 295 -15.00 38.86 14.29
C CYS A 295 -15.86 38.96 15.57
N PRO A 296 -15.44 38.33 16.69
CA PRO A 296 -16.24 38.30 17.92
C PRO A 296 -16.46 39.69 18.55
N TYR A 297 -15.62 40.63 18.20
CA TYR A 297 -15.76 42.02 18.65
C TYR A 297 -16.81 42.79 17.83
N CYS A 298 -16.74 42.67 16.49
CA CYS A 298 -17.74 43.30 15.61
C CYS A 298 -19.14 42.68 15.81
N ASN A 299 -19.20 41.38 16.15
CA ASN A 299 -20.46 40.68 16.43
C ASN A 299 -20.89 40.74 17.90
N GLU A 300 -20.28 41.61 18.68
CA GLU A 300 -20.62 41.86 20.08
C GLU A 300 -20.67 40.61 20.98
N LYS A 301 -19.86 39.58 20.65
CA LYS A 301 -19.65 38.37 21.48
C LYS A 301 -18.57 38.57 22.52
N LYS A 302 -17.55 39.39 22.20
CA LYS A 302 -16.44 39.74 23.10
C LYS A 302 -16.26 41.25 23.14
N VAL A 303 -15.80 41.76 24.28
CA VAL A 303 -15.42 43.15 24.42
C VAL A 303 -14.07 43.42 23.81
N LEU A 304 -13.96 44.51 23.07
CA LEU A 304 -12.71 45.13 22.68
C LEU A 304 -12.72 46.56 23.25
N PRO A 305 -11.95 46.84 24.31
CA PRO A 305 -11.86 48.20 24.89
C PRO A 305 -11.54 49.23 23.81
N GLY A 306 -12.22 50.37 23.87
CA GLY A 306 -12.04 51.43 22.86
C GLY A 306 -12.81 51.23 21.54
N PHE A 307 -13.50 50.08 21.33
CA PHE A 307 -14.28 49.82 20.12
C PHE A 307 -15.77 49.54 20.41
N ASN A 308 -16.08 48.45 21.13
CA ASN A 308 -17.47 48.02 21.35
C ASN A 308 -17.86 47.92 22.84
N SER A 309 -17.03 48.45 23.72
CA SER A 309 -17.36 48.52 25.14
C SER A 309 -18.58 49.41 25.39
N PHE A 310 -19.27 49.21 26.50
CA PHE A 310 -20.44 49.97 26.89
C PHE A 310 -20.16 51.47 26.96
N ALA A 311 -19.02 51.85 27.55
CA ALA A 311 -18.62 53.26 27.65
C ALA A 311 -18.45 53.94 26.28
N VAL A 312 -17.89 53.24 25.29
CA VAL A 312 -17.68 53.78 23.94
C VAL A 312 -18.98 53.84 23.13
N LYS A 313 -19.82 52.79 23.24
CA LYS A 313 -21.08 52.71 22.49
C LYS A 313 -22.20 53.60 23.05
N HIS A 314 -22.16 53.92 24.34
CA HIS A 314 -23.22 54.63 25.05
C HIS A 314 -22.66 55.74 25.96
N PRO A 315 -21.94 56.71 25.40
CA PRO A 315 -21.34 57.80 26.19
C PRO A 315 -22.39 58.59 26.98
N ASP A 316 -23.60 58.77 26.43
CA ASP A 316 -24.70 59.47 27.11
C ASP A 316 -25.16 58.73 28.40
N GLU A 317 -25.05 57.41 28.42
CA GLU A 317 -25.41 56.62 29.60
C GLU A 317 -24.35 56.64 30.69
N MET A 318 -23.13 57.05 30.36
CA MET A 318 -22.00 57.18 31.30
C MET A 318 -22.19 58.37 32.25
N GLU A 319 -23.00 59.40 31.86
CA GLU A 319 -23.41 60.50 32.76
C GLU A 319 -24.18 59.99 33.97
N GLU A 320 -24.89 58.87 33.81
CA GLU A 320 -25.69 58.29 34.92
C GLU A 320 -24.94 57.15 35.62
N TRP A 321 -23.72 56.79 35.18
CA TRP A 321 -22.95 55.71 35.75
C TRP A 321 -22.46 56.05 37.18
N ASP A 322 -22.71 55.16 38.14
CA ASP A 322 -22.19 55.39 39.50
C ASP A 322 -20.82 54.73 39.64
N GLU A 323 -19.79 55.50 39.43
CA GLU A 323 -18.39 55.07 39.50
C GLU A 323 -18.05 54.31 40.79
N LEU A 324 -18.39 54.90 41.95
CA LEU A 324 -18.03 54.33 43.27
C LEU A 324 -18.75 53.01 43.55
N ALA A 325 -20.03 52.93 43.18
CA ALA A 325 -20.83 51.76 43.46
C ALA A 325 -20.51 50.60 42.50
N ASN A 326 -20.04 50.90 41.29
CA ASN A 326 -19.68 49.90 40.28
C ASN A 326 -18.21 49.53 40.31
N TYR A 327 -17.36 50.24 41.03
CA TYR A 327 -15.90 50.05 41.01
C TYR A 327 -15.44 48.60 41.17
N LEU A 328 -16.09 47.81 42.02
CA LEU A 328 -15.82 46.41 42.26
C LEU A 328 -16.76 45.44 41.47
N LEU A 329 -17.74 45.98 40.74
CA LEU A 329 -18.75 45.18 40.05
C LEU A 329 -18.45 45.01 38.58
N ALA A 330 -18.10 46.09 37.89
CA ALA A 330 -17.77 46.06 36.46
C ALA A 330 -17.11 47.34 36.00
N ASP A 331 -16.15 47.26 35.08
CA ASP A 331 -15.61 48.36 34.32
C ASP A 331 -16.46 48.58 33.06
N PRO A 332 -17.01 49.77 32.82
CA PRO A 332 -17.78 50.05 31.61
C PRO A 332 -16.99 49.93 30.30
N ASN A 333 -15.66 49.92 30.37
CA ASN A 333 -14.77 49.61 29.22
C ASN A 333 -14.59 48.12 28.96
N GLU A 334 -14.96 47.27 29.90
CA GLU A 334 -14.81 45.80 29.82
C GLU A 334 -16.13 45.05 29.69
N ILE A 335 -17.26 45.76 29.56
CA ILE A 335 -18.56 45.14 29.37
C ILE A 335 -19.22 45.57 28.04
N LEU A 336 -20.10 44.70 27.53
CA LEU A 336 -20.90 44.95 26.32
C LEU A 336 -22.26 45.59 26.67
N SER A 337 -22.91 46.18 25.66
CA SER A 337 -24.29 46.63 25.73
C SER A 337 -25.27 45.53 26.20
N SER A 338 -24.99 44.30 25.92
CA SER A 338 -25.77 43.10 26.30
C SER A 338 -25.55 42.63 27.75
N TYR A 339 -24.70 43.30 28.52
CA TYR A 339 -24.37 42.90 29.90
C TYR A 339 -25.62 42.87 30.78
N ASN A 340 -25.84 41.74 31.44
CA ASN A 340 -27.15 41.50 32.13
C ASN A 340 -27.08 41.52 33.66
N GLN A 341 -25.90 41.68 34.24
CA GLN A 341 -25.79 41.88 35.69
C GLN A 341 -26.22 43.30 36.05
N LYS A 342 -26.83 43.44 37.24
CA LYS A 342 -27.28 44.71 37.71
C LYS A 342 -26.11 45.57 38.16
N LEU A 343 -26.13 46.83 37.71
CA LEU A 343 -25.16 47.85 38.03
C LEU A 343 -25.88 49.07 38.57
N TRP A 344 -25.16 49.97 39.19
CA TRP A 344 -25.70 51.14 39.85
C TRP A 344 -25.69 52.37 38.93
N TRP A 345 -26.79 53.13 38.98
CA TRP A 345 -27.00 54.29 38.15
C TRP A 345 -27.54 55.46 38.98
N ASN A 346 -27.14 56.64 38.63
CA ASN A 346 -27.65 57.90 39.22
C ASN A 346 -28.49 58.60 38.15
N CYS A 347 -29.82 58.71 38.33
CA CYS A 347 -30.62 59.42 37.37
C CYS A 347 -30.45 60.93 37.51
N PRO A 348 -30.84 61.76 36.50
CA PRO A 348 -30.75 63.22 36.57
C PRO A 348 -31.53 63.87 37.76
N GLN A 349 -32.49 63.14 38.35
CA GLN A 349 -33.21 63.57 39.55
C GLN A 349 -32.49 63.12 40.85
N GLY A 350 -31.26 62.64 40.78
CA GLY A 350 -30.46 62.22 41.94
C GLY A 350 -30.88 60.93 42.59
N HIS A 351 -31.66 60.05 41.93
CA HIS A 351 -32.02 58.76 42.46
C HIS A 351 -30.99 57.74 42.09
N LYS A 352 -30.40 57.01 43.07
CA LYS A 352 -29.58 55.90 42.90
C LYS A 352 -30.38 54.58 42.75
N TYR A 353 -30.19 53.80 41.67
CA TYR A 353 -30.98 52.62 41.41
C TYR A 353 -30.10 51.55 40.73
N ASP A 354 -30.51 50.31 40.86
CA ASP A 354 -29.84 49.14 40.27
C ASP A 354 -30.59 48.67 39.01
N MET A 355 -29.87 48.47 37.90
CA MET A 355 -30.43 47.96 36.65
C MET A 355 -29.29 47.41 35.76
N SER A 356 -29.52 46.35 34.97
CA SER A 356 -28.52 45.94 34.01
C SER A 356 -28.41 46.89 32.82
N PRO A 357 -27.22 47.05 32.24
CA PRO A 357 -27.00 47.85 31.02
C PRO A 357 -27.99 47.47 29.91
N LYS A 358 -28.16 46.18 29.62
CA LYS A 358 -29.13 45.68 28.64
C LYS A 358 -30.55 46.15 28.92
N GLN A 359 -30.98 46.10 30.16
CA GLN A 359 -32.34 46.52 30.53
C GLN A 359 -32.50 48.05 30.48
N LYS A 360 -31.47 48.80 30.86
CA LYS A 360 -31.46 50.24 30.77
C LYS A 360 -31.61 50.72 29.35
N LEU A 361 -30.82 50.17 28.44
CA LEU A 361 -30.88 50.44 26.99
C LEU A 361 -32.27 50.10 26.41
N TYR A 362 -32.85 48.95 26.79
CA TYR A 362 -34.20 48.57 26.38
C TYR A 362 -35.22 49.61 26.72
N TYR A 363 -35.16 50.21 27.94
CA TYR A 363 -36.05 51.31 28.31
C TYR A 363 -35.80 52.59 27.50
N ARG A 364 -34.50 52.92 27.24
CA ARG A 364 -34.15 54.11 26.44
C ARG A 364 -34.64 53.96 24.99
N MET A 365 -34.44 52.84 24.37
CA MET A 365 -34.91 52.57 23.01
C MET A 365 -36.40 52.73 22.86
N ARG A 366 -37.17 52.39 23.90
CA ARG A 366 -38.63 52.58 23.95
C ARG A 366 -39.07 53.95 24.46
N LYS A 367 -38.18 54.90 24.62
CA LYS A 367 -38.43 56.23 25.18
C LYS A 367 -39.09 56.15 26.53
N MET A 368 -38.82 55.10 27.32
CA MET A 368 -39.38 54.94 28.65
C MET A 368 -38.34 55.32 29.71
N GLN A 369 -38.80 55.94 30.83
CA GLN A 369 -37.93 56.29 31.94
C GLN A 369 -37.36 55.04 32.59
N PRO A 370 -36.00 54.87 32.69
CA PRO A 370 -35.36 53.68 33.32
C PRO A 370 -35.56 53.71 34.85
N CYS A 371 -35.37 54.82 35.48
CA CYS A 371 -35.37 54.97 36.93
C CYS A 371 -36.69 54.52 37.55
N PRO A 372 -36.72 53.50 38.44
CA PRO A 372 -37.96 53.01 39.08
C PRO A 372 -38.56 53.99 40.05
N TYR A 373 -37.78 54.90 40.60
CA TYR A 373 -38.30 55.96 41.50
C TYR A 373 -39.03 57.03 40.70
N CYS A 374 -38.51 57.51 39.61
CA CYS A 374 -39.16 58.42 38.71
C CYS A 374 -40.45 57.85 38.12
N LYS A 375 -40.54 56.50 37.96
CA LYS A 375 -41.79 55.82 37.55
C LYS A 375 -42.79 55.60 38.64
N GLY A 376 -42.50 55.99 39.90
CA GLY A 376 -43.34 55.71 41.05
C GLY A 376 -43.41 54.20 41.45
N ARG A 377 -42.55 53.34 40.91
CA ARG A 377 -42.55 51.93 41.24
C ARG A 377 -41.77 51.62 42.53
N ARG A 378 -40.85 52.50 42.97
CA ARG A 378 -40.12 52.44 44.23
C ARG A 378 -40.26 53.73 44.97
N ARG A 379 -40.45 53.74 46.32
CA ARG A 379 -40.48 54.92 47.19
C ARG A 379 -39.09 55.03 47.87
N LYS A 380 -38.57 56.27 48.00
CA LYS A 380 -37.41 56.53 48.87
C LYS A 380 -37.86 56.27 50.31
N LEU A 381 -37.08 55.45 51.01
CA LEU A 381 -37.17 55.35 52.45
C LEU A 381 -36.66 56.69 53.02
N HIS A 382 -37.50 57.50 53.49
CA HIS A 382 -37.12 58.65 54.29
C HIS A 382 -36.68 58.11 55.67
N HIS A 383 -35.39 58.16 55.97
CA HIS A 383 -34.97 58.03 57.34
C HIS A 383 -35.41 59.31 58.05
N PHE A 384 -36.38 59.19 58.87
CA PHE A 384 -36.67 60.18 59.87
C PHE A 384 -35.64 59.99 60.99
N PHE A 385 -34.79 60.97 61.21
CA PHE A 385 -34.07 61.16 62.45
C PHE A 385 -34.79 62.25 63.22
#